data_df491405add6f540e987c0ddd50ac428
#
_entry.id   df491405add6f540e987c0ddd50ac428
#
_cell.length_a   1.000
_cell.length_b   1.000
_cell.length_c   1.000
_cell.angle_alpha   90.00
_cell.angle_beta   90.00
_cell.angle_gamma   90.00
#
_symmetry.space_group_name_H-M   'P 1'
#
loop_
_entity.id
_entity.type
_entity.pdbx_description
1 polymer ?
#
loop_
_entity_poly.entity_id
_entity_poly.type
_entity_poly.pdbx_seq_one_letter_code
_entity_poly.pdbx_strand_id
1 'polypeptide(L)'
;IKTTGQDEKLLTPGSFEVQFVSMSQNDIDIYFSSNQNDIDRQHIWMTNSQMTNPVQLSSGLGVEWSPTADKNGNLFVLASSYNLPAHPYKVNKNGTLNSLAPKAIPKSFPKNILRMPEQIVFESSNGIKIHNQLFLPANYDENKKYPALIYFHGGSRRQMLLGFHHR
;
A
#
# COMPACT_ATOMS: atom_id res chain seq x y z
N ILE A 1 3.90 -11.12 -23.99
CA ILE A 1 4.41 -12.38 -24.58
C ILE A 1 3.34 -12.89 -25.52
N LYS A 2 3.67 -13.18 -26.77
CA LYS A 2 2.77 -13.95 -27.64
C LYS A 2 2.62 -15.37 -27.08
N THR A 3 1.52 -16.04 -27.42
CA THR A 3 1.30 -17.45 -27.02
C THR A 3 2.40 -18.41 -27.52
N THR A 4 3.22 -17.95 -28.47
CA THR A 4 4.42 -18.64 -28.97
C THR A 4 5.66 -18.45 -28.09
N GLY A 5 5.59 -17.67 -27.01
CA GLY A 5 6.72 -17.29 -26.16
C GLY A 5 7.67 -16.24 -26.78
N GLN A 6 7.28 -15.64 -27.90
CA GLN A 6 8.06 -14.58 -28.57
C GLN A 6 7.59 -13.19 -28.13
N ASP A 7 8.43 -12.17 -28.38
CA ASP A 7 8.16 -10.76 -28.13
C ASP A 7 7.86 -10.48 -26.62
N GLU A 8 8.71 -10.97 -25.75
CA GLU A 8 8.65 -10.63 -24.34
C GLU A 8 8.86 -9.12 -24.11
N LYS A 9 7.97 -8.51 -23.34
CA LYS A 9 8.08 -7.10 -22.93
C LYS A 9 7.90 -6.99 -21.43
N LEU A 10 8.86 -6.38 -20.74
CA LEU A 10 8.73 -5.99 -19.35
C LEU A 10 7.79 -4.78 -19.24
N LEU A 11 6.65 -4.94 -18.58
CA LEU A 11 5.62 -3.90 -18.44
C LEU A 11 5.81 -3.03 -17.20
N THR A 12 6.64 -3.48 -16.25
CA THR A 12 6.90 -2.81 -14.97
C THR A 12 8.40 -2.63 -14.75
N PRO A 13 9.07 -1.82 -15.60
CA PRO A 13 10.50 -1.59 -15.45
C PRO A 13 10.79 -0.74 -14.20
N GLY A 14 11.73 -1.19 -13.37
CA GLY A 14 12.13 -0.46 -12.16
C GLY A 14 12.54 -1.37 -11.01
N SER A 15 12.95 -0.74 -9.90
CA SER A 15 13.36 -1.43 -8.67
C SER A 15 12.27 -1.30 -7.61
N PHE A 16 11.14 -1.97 -7.81
CA PHE A 16 9.99 -1.97 -6.91
C PHE A 16 9.27 -3.31 -6.96
N GLU A 17 8.44 -3.58 -5.97
CA GLU A 17 7.65 -4.79 -5.87
C GLU A 17 6.29 -4.59 -6.54
N VAL A 18 5.83 -5.61 -7.27
CA VAL A 18 4.50 -5.69 -7.86
C VAL A 18 3.72 -6.81 -7.20
N GLN A 19 2.53 -6.50 -6.72
CA GLN A 19 1.63 -7.45 -6.06
C GLN A 19 0.19 -7.29 -6.58
N PHE A 20 -0.66 -8.30 -6.31
CA PHE A 20 -2.11 -8.25 -6.56
C PHE A 20 -2.50 -7.78 -7.97
N VAL A 21 -2.01 -8.47 -8.98
CA VAL A 21 -2.28 -8.14 -10.38
C VAL A 21 -3.69 -8.56 -10.78
N SER A 22 -4.41 -7.68 -11.50
CA SER A 22 -5.69 -7.99 -12.16
C SER A 22 -5.77 -7.34 -13.54
N MET A 23 -6.69 -7.80 -14.37
CA MET A 23 -6.93 -7.23 -15.69
C MET A 23 -8.25 -6.46 -15.74
N SER A 24 -8.34 -5.48 -16.62
CA SER A 24 -9.59 -4.83 -16.99
C SER A 24 -10.52 -5.82 -17.68
N GLN A 25 -11.83 -5.52 -17.71
CA GLN A 25 -12.84 -6.39 -18.33
C GLN A 25 -12.70 -6.53 -19.86
N ASN A 26 -11.96 -5.64 -20.51
CA ASN A 26 -11.65 -5.67 -21.94
C ASN A 26 -10.27 -6.29 -22.24
N ASP A 27 -9.60 -6.86 -21.22
CA ASP A 27 -8.29 -7.53 -21.32
C ASP A 27 -7.15 -6.64 -21.89
N ILE A 28 -7.27 -5.31 -21.76
CA ILE A 28 -6.27 -4.36 -22.25
C ILE A 28 -5.39 -3.86 -21.11
N ASP A 29 -6.00 -3.33 -20.05
CA ASP A 29 -5.28 -2.70 -18.95
C ASP A 29 -5.01 -3.70 -17.84
N ILE A 30 -3.84 -3.59 -17.26
CA ILE A 30 -3.37 -4.40 -16.14
C ILE A 30 -3.26 -3.48 -14.93
N TYR A 31 -4.01 -3.80 -13.89
CA TYR A 31 -3.96 -3.12 -12.60
C TYR A 31 -3.13 -3.93 -11.61
N PHE A 32 -2.36 -3.25 -10.78
CA PHE A 32 -1.53 -3.90 -9.76
C PHE A 32 -1.28 -2.96 -8.59
N SER A 33 -0.93 -3.51 -7.44
CA SER A 33 -0.38 -2.75 -6.32
C SER A 33 1.15 -2.77 -6.36
N SER A 34 1.77 -1.65 -5.98
CA SER A 34 3.22 -1.51 -5.98
C SER A 34 3.69 -0.48 -4.96
N ASN A 35 4.89 -0.72 -4.42
CA ASN A 35 5.63 0.24 -3.60
C ASN A 35 6.51 1.18 -4.42
N GLN A 36 6.25 1.32 -5.71
CA GLN A 36 6.93 2.26 -6.59
C GLN A 36 6.79 3.69 -6.05
N ASN A 37 7.89 4.43 -5.97
CA ASN A 37 8.01 5.79 -5.44
C ASN A 37 7.83 5.94 -3.92
N ASP A 38 7.35 4.93 -3.19
CA ASP A 38 7.25 4.93 -1.72
C ASP A 38 7.41 3.50 -1.20
N ILE A 39 8.60 3.16 -0.77
CA ILE A 39 8.94 1.81 -0.32
C ILE A 39 8.13 1.37 0.91
N ASP A 40 7.60 2.30 1.71
CA ASP A 40 6.85 2.02 2.94
C ASP A 40 5.33 1.96 2.74
N ARG A 41 4.85 2.18 1.49
CA ARG A 41 3.43 2.08 1.12
C ARG A 41 3.25 1.28 -0.16
N GLN A 42 2.01 0.90 -0.40
CA GLN A 42 1.58 0.35 -1.69
C GLN A 42 0.40 1.17 -2.21
N HIS A 43 0.49 1.52 -3.48
CA HIS A 43 -0.58 2.20 -4.20
C HIS A 43 -0.98 1.41 -5.44
N ILE A 44 -2.09 1.79 -6.06
CA ILE A 44 -2.59 1.13 -7.26
C ILE A 44 -2.02 1.82 -8.49
N TRP A 45 -1.56 1.00 -9.40
CA TRP A 45 -0.96 1.37 -10.67
C TRP A 45 -1.67 0.67 -11.82
N MET A 46 -1.51 1.22 -13.00
CA MET A 46 -2.01 0.64 -14.26
C MET A 46 -0.89 0.66 -15.30
N THR A 47 -0.87 -0.39 -16.11
CA THR A 47 -0.05 -0.46 -17.32
C THR A 47 -0.79 -1.26 -18.40
N ASN A 48 -0.27 -1.23 -19.63
CA ASN A 48 -0.70 -2.11 -20.71
C ASN A 48 0.44 -2.27 -21.74
N SER A 49 0.21 -3.07 -22.79
CA SER A 49 1.22 -3.37 -23.80
C SER A 49 1.68 -2.16 -24.61
N GLN A 50 0.89 -1.08 -24.65
CA GLN A 50 1.18 0.15 -25.41
C GLN A 50 1.92 1.21 -24.57
N MET A 51 1.88 1.08 -23.25
CA MET A 51 2.50 2.05 -22.34
C MET A 51 4.00 1.78 -22.19
N THR A 52 4.78 2.86 -22.03
CA THR A 52 6.20 2.79 -21.72
C THR A 52 6.44 2.64 -20.22
N ASN A 53 5.65 3.34 -19.40
CA ASN A 53 5.75 3.31 -17.95
C ASN A 53 4.35 3.15 -17.34
N PRO A 54 4.24 2.49 -16.18
CA PRO A 54 3.00 2.44 -15.40
C PRO A 54 2.56 3.83 -14.95
N VAL A 55 1.24 3.99 -14.79
CA VAL A 55 0.60 5.20 -14.25
C VAL A 55 0.02 4.91 -12.89
N GLN A 56 0.29 5.77 -11.92
CA GLN A 56 -0.27 5.70 -10.57
C GLN A 56 -1.74 6.13 -10.57
N LEU A 57 -2.61 5.32 -10.00
CA LEU A 57 -4.06 5.55 -9.96
C LEU A 57 -4.58 5.92 -8.57
N SER A 58 -3.85 5.60 -7.52
CA SER A 58 -4.20 5.97 -6.15
C SER A 58 -3.01 6.57 -5.42
N SER A 59 -3.29 7.36 -4.39
CA SER A 59 -2.28 8.00 -3.55
C SER A 59 -2.85 8.27 -2.16
N GLY A 60 -1.96 8.53 -1.20
CA GLY A 60 -2.36 8.90 0.16
C GLY A 60 -1.42 8.33 1.23
N LEU A 61 -1.88 8.36 2.47
CA LEU A 61 -1.09 7.92 3.63
C LEU A 61 -1.36 6.45 4.03
N GLY A 62 -2.21 5.76 3.29
CA GLY A 62 -2.53 4.35 3.51
C GLY A 62 -1.81 3.41 2.56
N VAL A 63 -2.30 2.19 2.52
CA VAL A 63 -1.87 1.14 1.60
C VAL A 63 -3.10 0.57 0.89
N GLU A 64 -2.99 0.32 -0.41
CA GLU A 64 -4.04 -0.23 -1.25
C GLU A 64 -3.57 -1.51 -1.93
N TRP A 65 -4.49 -2.48 -2.07
CA TRP A 65 -4.22 -3.76 -2.74
C TRP A 65 -5.48 -4.37 -3.35
N SER A 66 -5.33 -5.49 -4.03
CA SER A 66 -6.41 -6.25 -4.69
C SER A 66 -7.26 -5.39 -5.63
N PRO A 67 -6.66 -4.67 -6.60
CA PRO A 67 -7.42 -3.89 -7.57
C PRO A 67 -8.37 -4.78 -8.37
N THR A 68 -9.58 -4.30 -8.61
CA THR A 68 -10.59 -4.99 -9.43
C THR A 68 -11.41 -3.95 -10.18
N ALA A 69 -11.54 -4.10 -11.49
CA ALA A 69 -12.33 -3.20 -12.32
C ALA A 69 -13.69 -3.83 -12.69
N ASP A 70 -14.75 -3.03 -12.67
CA ASP A 70 -16.05 -3.42 -13.23
C ASP A 70 -16.10 -3.20 -14.76
N LYS A 71 -17.22 -3.64 -15.38
CA LYS A 71 -17.46 -3.49 -16.83
C LYS A 71 -17.55 -2.02 -17.30
N ASN A 72 -17.74 -1.08 -16.40
CA ASN A 72 -17.82 0.36 -16.70
C ASN A 72 -16.46 1.06 -16.46
N GLY A 73 -15.40 0.32 -16.11
CA GLY A 73 -14.08 0.86 -15.81
C GLY A 73 -13.97 1.50 -14.43
N ASN A 74 -14.94 1.31 -13.53
CA ASN A 74 -14.75 1.72 -12.13
C ASN A 74 -13.78 0.78 -11.45
N LEU A 75 -12.81 1.34 -10.75
CA LEU A 75 -11.78 0.60 -10.04
C LEU A 75 -12.09 0.53 -8.54
N PHE A 76 -12.01 -0.65 -7.99
CA PHE A 76 -12.24 -0.97 -6.59
C PHE A 76 -11.00 -1.61 -6.00
N VAL A 77 -10.77 -1.38 -4.71
CA VAL A 77 -9.58 -1.84 -3.99
C VAL A 77 -9.93 -2.18 -2.55
N LEU A 78 -9.10 -2.97 -1.91
CA LEU A 78 -9.00 -2.99 -0.46
C LEU A 78 -7.97 -1.95 -0.04
N ALA A 79 -8.26 -1.21 1.02
CA ALA A 79 -7.31 -0.25 1.57
C ALA A 79 -7.38 -0.20 3.09
N SER A 80 -6.27 0.17 3.70
CA SER A 80 -6.16 0.46 5.12
C SER A 80 -5.26 1.67 5.37
N SER A 81 -5.38 2.27 6.54
CA SER A 81 -4.47 3.31 7.02
C SER A 81 -4.02 2.98 8.45
N TYR A 82 -3.17 3.80 9.03
CA TYR A 82 -2.68 3.58 10.39
C TYR A 82 -3.81 3.42 11.45
N ASN A 83 -4.96 4.04 11.23
CA ASN A 83 -6.08 4.07 12.18
C ASN A 83 -7.41 3.50 11.63
N LEU A 84 -7.38 2.90 10.45
CA LEU A 84 -8.54 2.26 9.85
C LEU A 84 -8.15 0.89 9.31
N PRO A 85 -8.83 -0.19 9.77
CA PRO A 85 -8.62 -1.52 9.23
C PRO A 85 -9.05 -1.61 7.77
N ALA A 86 -8.60 -2.67 7.12
CA ALA A 86 -8.92 -2.94 5.73
C ALA A 86 -10.43 -2.99 5.46
N HIS A 87 -10.88 -2.26 4.45
CA HIS A 87 -12.23 -2.36 3.91
C HIS A 87 -12.26 -1.91 2.44
N PRO A 88 -13.38 -2.11 1.71
CA PRO A 88 -13.43 -1.81 0.29
C PRO A 88 -13.62 -0.32 0.00
N TYR A 89 -12.95 0.13 -1.06
CA TYR A 89 -13.04 1.48 -1.59
C TYR A 89 -13.21 1.49 -3.10
N LYS A 90 -13.80 2.55 -3.62
CA LYS A 90 -13.73 2.95 -5.02
C LYS A 90 -12.61 3.96 -5.19
N VAL A 91 -11.78 3.78 -6.20
CA VAL A 91 -10.75 4.75 -6.60
C VAL A 91 -11.41 5.83 -7.47
N ASN A 92 -11.29 7.09 -7.08
CA ASN A 92 -11.78 8.22 -7.84
C ASN A 92 -10.79 8.61 -8.94
N LYS A 93 -11.25 9.37 -9.95
CA LYS A 93 -10.40 9.83 -11.06
C LYS A 93 -9.21 10.71 -10.63
N ASN A 94 -9.31 11.36 -9.48
CA ASN A 94 -8.23 12.16 -8.89
C ASN A 94 -7.30 11.36 -7.95
N GLY A 95 -7.42 10.03 -7.92
CA GLY A 95 -6.59 9.15 -7.09
C GLY A 95 -7.03 9.02 -5.63
N THR A 96 -8.06 9.75 -5.19
CA THR A 96 -8.59 9.61 -3.83
C THR A 96 -9.50 8.38 -3.69
N LEU A 97 -9.67 7.91 -2.46
CA LEU A 97 -10.46 6.73 -2.14
C LEU A 97 -11.82 7.12 -1.54
N ASN A 98 -12.89 6.52 -2.05
CA ASN A 98 -14.24 6.63 -1.51
C ASN A 98 -14.68 5.30 -0.89
N SER A 99 -14.92 5.28 0.42
CA SER A 99 -15.32 4.07 1.14
C SER A 99 -16.67 3.55 0.65
N LEU A 100 -16.74 2.26 0.35
CA LEU A 100 -17.97 1.55 -0.01
C LEU A 100 -18.70 0.99 1.20
N ALA A 101 -18.03 0.89 2.35
CA ALA A 101 -18.59 0.35 3.57
C ALA A 101 -18.29 1.24 4.80
N PRO A 102 -18.68 2.54 4.79
CA PRO A 102 -18.33 3.47 5.85
C PRO A 102 -18.93 3.08 7.22
N LYS A 103 -19.96 2.23 7.22
CA LYS A 103 -20.62 1.72 8.44
C LYS A 103 -20.05 0.38 8.92
N ALA A 104 -19.14 -0.25 8.18
CA ALA A 104 -18.54 -1.54 8.57
C ALA A 104 -17.62 -1.41 9.79
N ILE A 105 -17.05 -0.23 10.01
CA ILE A 105 -16.23 0.06 11.19
C ILE A 105 -17.17 0.52 12.31
N PRO A 106 -17.24 -0.21 13.44
CA PRO A 106 -18.10 0.16 14.56
C PRO A 106 -17.76 1.56 15.10
N LYS A 107 -18.77 2.29 15.57
CA LYS A 107 -18.55 3.59 16.23
C LYS A 107 -17.64 3.50 17.46
N SER A 108 -17.63 2.34 18.12
CA SER A 108 -16.75 2.03 19.25
C SER A 108 -15.29 1.73 18.86
N PHE A 109 -14.97 1.63 17.56
CA PHE A 109 -13.60 1.41 17.13
C PHE A 109 -12.70 2.57 17.57
N PRO A 110 -11.59 2.31 18.26
CA PRO A 110 -10.82 3.33 18.98
C PRO A 110 -9.88 4.14 18.08
N LYS A 111 -10.34 4.55 16.90
CA LYS A 111 -9.52 5.27 15.89
C LYS A 111 -8.83 6.53 16.42
N ASN A 112 -9.41 7.16 17.45
CA ASN A 112 -8.90 8.42 17.99
C ASN A 112 -7.69 8.26 18.90
N ILE A 113 -7.43 7.04 19.40
CA ILE A 113 -6.24 6.75 20.21
C ILE A 113 -5.12 6.12 19.41
N LEU A 114 -5.40 5.67 18.18
CA LEU A 114 -4.38 5.17 17.27
C LEU A 114 -3.56 6.34 16.72
N ARG A 115 -2.26 6.19 16.74
CA ARG A 115 -1.31 7.21 16.27
C ARG A 115 -0.69 6.80 14.96
N MET A 116 -0.48 7.78 14.09
CA MET A 116 0.33 7.58 12.90
C MET A 116 1.76 7.30 13.34
N PRO A 117 2.37 6.17 12.89
CA PRO A 117 3.77 5.91 13.19
C PRO A 117 4.67 6.93 12.50
N GLU A 118 5.76 7.27 13.15
CA GLU A 118 6.86 8.00 12.54
C GLU A 118 7.71 7.02 11.73
N GLN A 119 8.01 7.40 10.51
CA GLN A 119 8.94 6.64 9.66
C GLN A 119 10.38 6.98 10.08
N ILE A 120 11.08 6.00 10.63
CA ILE A 120 12.47 6.13 11.03
C ILE A 120 13.34 5.31 10.08
N VAL A 121 14.28 5.97 9.42
CA VAL A 121 15.26 5.29 8.57
C VAL A 121 16.64 5.51 9.16
N PHE A 122 17.33 4.43 9.45
CA PHE A 122 18.73 4.48 9.86
C PHE A 122 19.60 3.56 9.01
N GLU A 123 20.88 3.82 9.01
CA GLU A 123 21.86 3.03 8.28
C GLU A 123 22.51 2.03 9.23
N SER A 124 22.53 0.77 8.83
CA SER A 124 23.25 -0.29 9.55
C SER A 124 24.75 -0.19 9.32
N SER A 125 25.54 -0.92 10.12
CA SER A 125 27.00 -0.90 10.05
C SER A 125 27.59 -1.29 8.68
N ASN A 126 26.81 -1.96 7.83
CA ASN A 126 27.20 -2.35 6.47
C ASN A 126 26.58 -1.45 5.37
N GLY A 127 26.04 -0.28 5.73
CA GLY A 127 25.49 0.70 4.78
C GLY A 127 24.07 0.44 4.29
N ILE A 128 23.37 -0.57 4.83
CA ILE A 128 21.99 -0.86 4.44
C ILE A 128 21.04 0.07 5.19
N LYS A 129 20.15 0.75 4.46
CA LYS A 129 19.06 1.53 5.04
C LYS A 129 17.99 0.61 5.60
N ILE A 130 17.68 0.77 6.88
CA ILE A 130 16.66 0.01 7.59
C ILE A 130 15.48 0.92 7.86
N HIS A 131 14.33 0.58 7.30
CA HIS A 131 13.07 1.28 7.46
C HIS A 131 12.33 0.76 8.68
N ASN A 132 11.94 1.64 9.58
CA ASN A 132 11.27 1.32 10.84
C ASN A 132 10.05 2.19 11.05
N GLN A 133 9.14 1.73 11.90
CA GLN A 133 7.98 2.47 12.34
C GLN A 133 8.07 2.69 13.85
N LEU A 134 8.06 3.94 14.28
CA LEU A 134 8.04 4.33 15.68
C LEU A 134 6.63 4.75 16.09
N PHE A 135 6.03 4.02 17.02
CA PHE A 135 4.74 4.35 17.60
C PHE A 135 4.94 5.01 18.96
N LEU A 136 4.64 6.30 19.04
CA LEU A 136 4.72 7.04 20.30
C LEU A 136 3.37 7.01 21.05
N PRO A 137 3.38 7.07 22.39
CA PRO A 137 2.16 7.22 23.19
C PRO A 137 1.36 8.46 22.79
N ALA A 138 0.03 8.43 23.02
CA ALA A 138 -0.85 9.55 22.70
C ALA A 138 -0.42 10.87 23.41
N ASN A 139 0.11 10.75 24.62
CA ASN A 139 0.57 11.86 25.46
C ASN A 139 2.10 11.80 25.62
N TYR A 140 2.81 11.59 24.51
CA TYR A 140 4.26 11.56 24.51
C TYR A 140 4.82 12.91 24.95
N ASP A 141 5.80 12.88 25.86
CA ASP A 141 6.54 14.02 26.38
C ASP A 141 8.04 13.67 26.30
N GLU A 142 8.80 14.40 25.50
CA GLU A 142 10.22 14.15 25.25
C GLU A 142 11.09 14.21 26.50
N ASN A 143 10.60 14.90 27.56
CA ASN A 143 11.31 15.01 28.85
C ASN A 143 11.07 13.80 29.77
N LYS A 144 10.25 12.83 29.36
CA LYS A 144 9.92 11.63 30.14
C LYS A 144 10.54 10.39 29.52
N LYS A 145 10.86 9.43 30.36
CA LYS A 145 11.27 8.08 29.93
C LYS A 145 10.07 7.17 29.90
N TYR A 146 9.99 6.38 28.84
CA TYR A 146 8.93 5.40 28.61
C TYR A 146 9.52 4.00 28.46
N PRO A 147 8.82 2.95 28.87
CA PRO A 147 9.17 1.60 28.47
C PRO A 147 9.09 1.47 26.96
N ALA A 148 10.03 0.76 26.34
CA ALA A 148 10.07 0.52 24.91
C ALA A 148 9.85 -0.95 24.59
N LEU A 149 9.05 -1.23 23.55
CA LEU A 149 8.88 -2.55 22.95
C LEU A 149 9.45 -2.52 21.52
N ILE A 150 10.40 -3.39 21.25
CA ILE A 150 10.94 -3.57 19.91
C ILE A 150 10.34 -4.83 19.32
N TYR A 151 9.74 -4.71 18.15
CA TYR A 151 9.13 -5.80 17.42
C TYR A 151 9.85 -6.06 16.09
N PHE A 152 10.34 -7.27 15.89
CA PHE A 152 10.88 -7.72 14.62
C PHE A 152 9.88 -8.68 13.96
N HIS A 153 9.41 -8.31 12.76
CA HIS A 153 8.52 -9.18 12.02
C HIS A 153 9.25 -10.41 11.46
N GLY A 154 8.54 -11.50 11.31
CA GLY A 154 9.04 -12.69 10.66
C GLY A 154 8.79 -12.70 9.15
N GLY A 155 9.45 -13.65 8.44
CA GLY A 155 9.30 -13.89 7.01
C GLY A 155 10.28 -13.09 6.16
N SER A 156 11.18 -13.81 5.44
CA SER A 156 12.28 -13.22 4.66
C SER A 156 11.84 -12.31 3.49
N ARG A 157 10.58 -12.41 3.06
CA ARG A 157 10.01 -11.63 1.94
C ARG A 157 8.87 -10.71 2.37
N ARG A 158 8.73 -10.49 3.67
CA ARG A 158 7.65 -9.66 4.19
C ARG A 158 8.16 -8.26 4.49
N GLN A 159 7.43 -7.26 4.06
CA GLN A 159 7.58 -5.87 4.46
C GLN A 159 6.41 -5.44 5.35
N MET A 160 6.69 -4.66 6.39
CA MET A 160 5.68 -4.01 7.23
C MET A 160 5.43 -2.61 6.67
N LEU A 161 4.40 -2.48 5.84
CA LEU A 161 3.99 -1.21 5.25
C LEU A 161 3.27 -0.33 6.28
N LEU A 162 3.16 0.98 5.99
CA LEU A 162 2.48 1.98 6.81
C LEU A 162 0.93 1.86 6.73
N GLY A 163 0.42 0.65 6.97
CA GLY A 163 -1.00 0.32 7.00
C GLY A 163 -1.47 -0.11 8.39
N PHE A 164 -2.68 -0.63 8.47
CA PHE A 164 -3.23 -1.16 9.70
C PHE A 164 -2.73 -2.59 9.96
N HIS A 165 -2.15 -2.83 11.12
CA HIS A 165 -1.67 -4.15 11.55
C HIS A 165 -2.54 -4.70 12.69
N HIS A 166 -3.05 -5.92 12.52
CA HIS A 166 -3.93 -6.60 13.48
C HIS A 166 -3.20 -7.50 14.47
N ARG A 167 -1.92 -7.34 14.66
CA ARG A 167 -1.12 -8.27 15.48
C ARG A 167 -0.74 -7.68 16.80
#